data_de7c141a42c799aca21e40574cc37042
#
_entry.id   de7c141a42c799aca21e40574cc37042
#
_cell.length_a   1.000
_cell.length_b   1.000
_cell.length_c   1.000
_cell.angle_alpha   90.00
_cell.angle_beta   90.00
_cell.angle_gamma   90.00
#
_symmetry.space_group_name_H-M   'P 1'
#
loop_
_entity.id
_entity.type
_entity.pdbx_description
1 polymer ?
#
loop_
_entity_poly.entity_id
_entity_poly.type
_entity_poly.pdbx_seq_one_letter_code
_entity_poly.pdbx_strand_id
1 'polypeptide(L)'
;MKKIIINIIIFLFISTNSNSHFSHYKNFKKIEMEIFRNNELIGYNYYFFKTKKNQTQITNQIKITVKLLGATIFNIEGYGKEIYDRDKLIFFNSKTKQNKKEKFVNLKL
;
A
#
# COMPACT_ATOMS: atom_id res chain seq x y z
N MET A 1 21.04 10.96 -3.47
CA MET A 1 20.84 9.52 -3.30
C MET A 1 20.69 9.11 -1.84
N LYS A 2 21.57 9.59 -0.93
CA LYS A 2 21.44 9.23 0.49
C LYS A 2 20.11 9.64 1.10
N LYS A 3 19.56 10.80 0.71
CA LYS A 3 18.27 11.26 1.22
C LYS A 3 17.12 10.35 0.81
N ILE A 4 17.17 9.80 -0.39
CA ILE A 4 16.13 8.89 -0.88
C ILE A 4 16.14 7.59 -0.09
N ILE A 5 17.32 7.06 0.20
CA ILE A 5 17.50 5.84 0.98
C ILE A 5 16.95 6.03 2.39
N ILE A 6 17.24 7.17 3.02
CA ILE A 6 16.75 7.48 4.36
C ILE A 6 15.23 7.55 4.36
N ASN A 7 14.62 8.18 3.35
CA ASN A 7 13.17 8.26 3.26
C ASN A 7 12.52 6.89 3.07
N ILE A 8 13.14 6.02 2.30
CA ILE A 8 12.67 4.65 2.12
C ILE A 8 12.75 3.87 3.42
N ILE A 9 13.85 4.01 4.16
CA ILE A 9 14.03 3.34 5.45
C ILE A 9 12.98 3.81 6.44
N ILE A 10 12.72 5.12 6.51
CA ILE A 10 11.68 5.67 7.39
C ILE A 10 10.31 5.13 7.02
N PHE A 11 10.02 5.06 5.73
CA PHE A 11 8.75 4.53 5.23
C PHE A 11 8.58 3.06 5.61
N LEU A 12 9.61 2.24 5.46
CA LEU A 12 9.58 0.84 5.85
C LEU A 12 9.40 0.67 7.35
N PHE A 13 10.05 1.51 8.13
CA PHE A 13 9.91 1.48 9.58
C PHE A 13 8.49 1.80 10.01
N ILE A 14 7.86 2.80 9.39
CA ILE A 14 6.48 3.16 9.68
C ILE A 14 5.54 2.00 9.31
N SER A 15 5.77 1.35 8.19
CA SER A 15 4.90 0.25 7.75
C SER A 15 5.01 -0.97 8.67
N THR A 16 6.19 -1.26 9.23
CA THR A 16 6.31 -2.35 10.20
C THR A 16 5.59 -2.06 11.51
N ASN A 17 5.57 -0.81 11.94
CA ASN A 17 4.84 -0.41 13.12
C ASN A 17 3.33 -0.47 12.93
N SER A 18 2.83 -0.19 11.73
CA SER A 18 1.40 -0.18 11.47
C SER A 18 0.77 -1.58 11.58
N ASN A 19 1.53 -2.64 11.32
CA ASN A 19 1.01 -4.00 11.40
C ASN A 19 0.61 -4.42 12.81
N SER A 20 1.28 -3.91 13.85
CA SER A 20 1.00 -4.25 15.23
C SER A 20 -0.19 -3.49 15.81
N HIS A 21 -0.69 -2.48 15.12
CA HIS A 21 -1.76 -1.63 15.61
C HIS A 21 -2.99 -1.64 14.71
N PHE A 22 -3.25 -2.77 14.09
CA PHE A 22 -4.38 -2.94 13.18
C PHE A 22 -5.70 -2.51 13.83
N SER A 23 -5.90 -2.81 15.11
CA SER A 23 -7.14 -2.48 15.82
C SER A 23 -7.41 -0.98 15.92
N HIS A 24 -6.37 -0.14 15.85
CA HIS A 24 -6.54 1.31 15.91
C HIS A 24 -7.19 1.88 14.65
N TYR A 25 -7.17 1.15 13.55
CA TYR A 25 -7.70 1.62 12.27
C TYR A 25 -9.15 1.20 12.02
N LYS A 26 -9.78 0.53 12.97
CA LYS A 26 -11.16 0.05 12.81
C LYS A 26 -12.16 1.18 12.58
N ASN A 27 -11.88 2.35 13.14
CA ASN A 27 -12.77 3.51 13.01
C ASN A 27 -12.53 4.32 11.75
N PHE A 28 -11.46 4.04 11.02
CA PHE A 28 -11.14 4.74 9.79
C PHE A 28 -11.79 4.01 8.62
N LYS A 29 -12.44 4.78 7.75
CA LYS A 29 -12.99 4.23 6.51
C LYS A 29 -11.99 4.32 5.37
N LYS A 30 -11.08 5.29 5.42
CA LYS A 30 -10.15 5.56 4.34
C LYS A 30 -8.90 6.22 4.89
N ILE A 31 -7.75 5.81 4.39
CA ILE A 31 -6.48 6.50 4.62
C ILE A 31 -5.89 6.81 3.26
N GLU A 32 -5.54 8.07 3.04
CA GLU A 32 -4.90 8.54 1.83
C GLU A 32 -3.49 9.00 2.16
N MET A 33 -2.52 8.53 1.41
CA MET A 33 -1.13 8.96 1.53
C MET A 33 -0.61 9.41 0.19
N GLU A 34 0.08 10.54 0.19
CA GLU A 34 0.81 11.01 -0.98
C GLU A 34 2.26 10.57 -0.86
N ILE A 35 2.85 10.21 -1.97
CA ILE A 35 4.23 9.74 -2.02
C ILE A 35 5.07 10.77 -2.74
N PHE A 36 6.11 11.26 -2.08
CA PHE A 36 7.00 12.29 -2.62
C PHE A 36 8.41 11.75 -2.78
N ARG A 37 9.07 12.21 -3.82
CA ARG A 37 10.48 11.98 -4.06
C ARG A 37 11.12 13.33 -4.41
N ASN A 38 12.09 13.77 -3.60
CA ASN A 38 12.74 15.05 -3.79
C ASN A 38 11.74 16.21 -3.89
N ASN A 39 10.75 16.24 -2.99
CA ASN A 39 9.67 17.23 -2.95
C ASN A 39 8.72 17.22 -4.15
N GLU A 40 8.81 16.20 -4.97
CA GLU A 40 7.91 16.02 -6.10
C GLU A 40 6.91 14.91 -5.80
N LEU A 41 5.64 15.17 -6.02
CA LEU A 41 4.60 14.16 -5.86
C LEU A 41 4.74 13.12 -6.98
N ILE A 42 5.00 11.87 -6.60
CA ILE A 42 5.17 10.78 -7.56
C ILE A 42 4.09 9.74 -7.50
N GLY A 43 3.23 9.78 -6.48
CA GLY A 43 2.19 8.78 -6.41
C GLY A 43 1.30 8.90 -5.19
N TYR A 44 0.44 7.91 -5.07
CA TYR A 44 -0.56 7.83 -4.01
C TYR A 44 -0.63 6.41 -3.49
N ASN A 45 -1.00 6.29 -2.22
CA ASN A 45 -1.30 5.01 -1.60
C ASN A 45 -2.57 5.18 -0.79
N TYR A 46 -3.60 4.43 -1.13
CA TYR A 46 -4.91 4.50 -0.49
C TYR A 46 -5.22 3.19 0.21
N TYR A 47 -5.79 3.30 1.39
CA TYR A 47 -6.36 2.18 2.12
C TYR A 47 -7.82 2.45 2.39
N PHE A 48 -8.66 1.47 2.08
CA PHE A 48 -10.09 1.53 2.37
C PHE A 48 -10.43 0.43 3.36
N PHE A 49 -11.16 0.78 4.40
CA PHE A 49 -11.52 -0.14 5.47
C PHE A 49 -13.02 -0.35 5.47
N LYS A 50 -13.44 -1.60 5.50
CA LYS A 50 -14.85 -1.95 5.59
C LYS A 50 -15.00 -3.03 6.64
N THR A 51 -15.74 -2.72 7.70
CA THR A 51 -15.97 -3.65 8.79
C THR A 51 -17.41 -4.09 8.78
N LYS A 52 -17.62 -5.41 8.83
CA LYS A 52 -18.94 -6.02 8.92
C LYS A 52 -18.87 -7.18 9.90
N LYS A 53 -19.64 -7.08 11.00
CA LYS A 53 -19.60 -8.05 12.10
C LYS A 53 -18.17 -8.19 12.63
N ASN A 54 -17.60 -9.39 12.60
CA ASN A 54 -16.27 -9.65 13.11
C ASN A 54 -15.19 -9.60 12.03
N GLN A 55 -15.57 -9.25 10.79
CA GLN A 55 -14.64 -9.21 9.68
C GLN A 55 -14.30 -7.79 9.29
N THR A 56 -13.05 -7.57 8.95
CA THR A 56 -12.56 -6.31 8.40
C THR A 56 -11.91 -6.59 7.05
N GLN A 57 -12.39 -5.87 6.04
CA GLN A 57 -11.82 -5.91 4.71
C GLN A 57 -10.97 -4.65 4.50
N ILE A 58 -9.74 -4.84 4.10
CA ILE A 58 -8.83 -3.75 3.78
C ILE A 58 -8.49 -3.85 2.30
N THR A 59 -8.75 -2.78 1.57
CA THR A 59 -8.40 -2.67 0.17
C THR A 59 -7.30 -1.63 0.04
N ASN A 60 -6.24 -1.96 -0.68
CA ASN A 60 -5.13 -1.07 -0.91
C ASN A 60 -4.98 -0.79 -2.40
N GLN A 61 -4.76 0.47 -2.73
CA GLN A 61 -4.44 0.89 -4.09
C GLN A 61 -3.21 1.78 -4.04
N ILE A 62 -2.21 1.42 -4.82
CA ILE A 62 -0.98 2.20 -4.91
C ILE A 62 -0.68 2.52 -6.37
N LYS A 63 -0.24 3.75 -6.60
CA LYS A 63 0.21 4.18 -7.92
C LYS A 63 1.42 5.07 -7.75
N ILE A 64 2.53 4.70 -8.40
CA ILE A 64 3.76 5.46 -8.39
C ILE A 64 4.25 5.61 -9.82
N THR A 65 4.56 6.84 -10.20
CA THR A 65 5.13 7.15 -11.51
C THR A 65 6.33 8.05 -11.33
N VAL A 66 7.48 7.62 -11.81
CA VAL A 66 8.71 8.42 -11.79
C VAL A 66 9.07 8.78 -13.22
N LYS A 67 9.22 10.07 -13.47
CA LYS A 67 9.60 10.60 -14.78
C LYS A 67 10.98 11.22 -14.71
N LEU A 68 11.73 11.07 -15.77
CA LEU A 68 13.01 11.72 -15.96
C LEU A 68 13.04 12.34 -17.35
N LEU A 69 13.26 13.67 -17.41
CA LEU A 69 13.28 14.43 -18.65
C LEU A 69 12.01 14.21 -19.49
N GLY A 70 10.87 14.18 -18.81
CA GLY A 70 9.56 13.99 -19.47
C GLY A 70 9.20 12.57 -19.84
N ALA A 71 10.14 11.62 -19.68
CA ALA A 71 9.86 10.22 -19.97
C ALA A 71 9.60 9.43 -18.69
N THR A 72 8.63 8.55 -18.72
CA THR A 72 8.34 7.66 -17.60
C THR A 72 9.40 6.56 -17.55
N ILE A 73 10.20 6.53 -16.48
CA ILE A 73 11.24 5.53 -16.28
C ILE A 73 10.81 4.42 -15.33
N PHE A 74 9.76 4.65 -14.55
CA PHE A 74 9.30 3.68 -13.57
C PHE A 74 7.82 3.92 -13.30
N ASN A 75 7.03 2.86 -13.29
CA ASN A 75 5.62 2.93 -13.03
C ASN A 75 5.18 1.68 -12.27
N ILE A 76 4.50 1.90 -11.13
CA ILE A 76 3.89 0.84 -10.36
C ILE A 76 2.41 1.16 -10.17
N GLU A 77 1.58 0.17 -10.43
CA GLU A 77 0.17 0.17 -10.04
C GLU A 77 -0.10 -1.11 -9.27
N GLY A 78 -0.63 -0.96 -8.08
CA GLY A 78 -0.90 -2.09 -7.22
C GLY A 78 -2.32 -2.05 -6.67
N TYR A 79 -2.88 -3.22 -6.49
CA TYR A 79 -4.17 -3.41 -5.86
C TYR A 79 -4.07 -4.60 -4.92
N GLY A 80 -4.49 -4.43 -3.69
CA GLY A 80 -4.46 -5.48 -2.70
C GLY A 80 -5.77 -5.55 -1.94
N LYS A 81 -6.13 -6.73 -1.51
CA LYS A 81 -7.30 -6.97 -0.68
C LYS A 81 -6.93 -7.94 0.41
N GLU A 82 -7.23 -7.55 1.64
CA GLU A 82 -7.02 -8.37 2.82
C GLU A 82 -8.34 -8.51 3.56
N ILE A 83 -8.60 -9.68 4.09
CA ILE A 83 -9.75 -9.91 4.95
C ILE A 83 -9.24 -10.50 6.26
N TYR A 84 -9.62 -9.86 7.35
CA TYR A 84 -9.32 -10.30 8.70
C TYR A 84 -10.60 -10.75 9.39
N ASP A 85 -10.52 -11.83 10.10
CA ASP A 85 -11.58 -12.30 10.96
C ASP A 85 -11.05 -12.32 12.39
N ARG A 86 -11.58 -11.43 13.24
CA ARG A 86 -11.14 -11.30 14.64
C ARG A 86 -9.62 -11.10 14.73
N ASP A 87 -9.10 -10.16 13.95
CA ASP A 87 -7.67 -9.81 13.89
C ASP A 87 -6.78 -10.90 13.29
N LYS A 88 -7.36 -11.94 12.69
CA LYS A 88 -6.62 -12.98 12.00
C LYS A 88 -6.79 -12.85 10.50
N LEU A 89 -5.69 -12.81 9.76
CA LEU A 89 -5.73 -12.76 8.30
C LEU A 89 -6.26 -14.08 7.76
N ILE A 90 -7.36 -14.03 6.99
CA ILE A 90 -7.96 -15.21 6.36
C ILE A 90 -7.89 -15.19 4.85
N PHE A 91 -7.66 -14.02 4.26
CA PHE A 91 -7.62 -13.88 2.82
C PHE A 91 -6.66 -12.76 2.45
N PHE A 92 -5.84 -13.00 1.44
CA PHE A 92 -4.95 -12.00 0.86
C PHE A 92 -4.91 -12.17 -0.65
N ASN A 93 -5.11 -11.09 -1.35
CA ASN A 93 -5.01 -11.06 -2.80
C ASN A 93 -4.28 -9.78 -3.20
N SER A 94 -3.31 -9.89 -4.06
CA SER A 94 -2.62 -8.71 -4.55
C SER A 94 -2.30 -8.86 -6.03
N LYS A 95 -2.45 -7.76 -6.74
CA LYS A 95 -2.08 -7.64 -8.14
C LYS A 95 -1.19 -6.41 -8.27
N THR A 96 0.00 -6.59 -8.78
CA THR A 96 0.95 -5.50 -8.97
C THR A 96 1.42 -5.50 -10.42
N LYS A 97 1.35 -4.33 -11.04
CA LYS A 97 1.88 -4.10 -12.38
C LYS A 97 3.04 -3.14 -12.27
N GLN A 98 4.23 -3.61 -12.61
CA GLN A 98 5.45 -2.81 -12.59
C GLN A 98 6.02 -2.77 -14.00
N ASN A 99 6.04 -1.56 -14.60
CA ASN A 99 6.60 -1.37 -15.95
C ASN A 99 6.08 -2.38 -16.97
N LYS A 100 4.79 -2.64 -16.99
CA LYS A 100 4.11 -3.59 -17.87
C LYS A 100 4.21 -5.07 -17.46
N LYS A 101 4.92 -5.39 -16.39
CA LYS A 101 4.94 -6.75 -15.83
C LYS A 101 3.91 -6.87 -14.73
N GLU A 102 3.13 -7.93 -14.75
CA GLU A 102 2.11 -8.19 -13.74
C GLU A 102 2.54 -9.31 -12.81
N LYS A 103 2.26 -9.13 -11.53
CA LYS A 103 2.48 -10.14 -10.50
C LYS A 103 1.21 -10.29 -9.68
N PHE A 104 0.89 -11.53 -9.38
CA PHE A 104 -0.29 -11.86 -8.59
C PHE A 104 0.13 -12.66 -7.37
N VAL A 105 -0.50 -12.36 -6.24
CA VAL A 105 -0.42 -13.19 -5.06
C VAL A 105 -1.84 -13.45 -4.60
N ASN A 106 -2.15 -14.70 -4.37
CA ASN A 106 -3.47 -15.11 -3.90
C ASN A 106 -3.28 -16.12 -2.79
N LEU A 107 -3.72 -15.78 -1.60
CA LEU A 107 -3.55 -16.59 -0.42
C LEU A 107 -4.89 -16.70 0.30
N LYS A 108 -5.33 -17.91 0.52
CA LYS A 108 -6.55 -18.21 1.27
C LYS A 108 -6.18 -19.14 2.43
N LEU A 109 -6.40 -18.66 3.62
CA LEU A 109 -6.04 -19.36 4.85
C LEU A 109 -7.23 -19.99 5.55
#